data_6db0d2957958e5461c39100e0075aab3
#
_entry.id   6db0d2957958e5461c39100e0075aab3
#
_cell.length_a   1.000
_cell.length_b   1.000
_cell.length_c   1.000
_cell.angle_alpha   90.00
_cell.angle_beta   90.00
_cell.angle_gamma   90.00
#
_symmetry.space_group_name_H-M   'P 1'
#
loop_
_entity.id
_entity.type
_entity.pdbx_description
1 polymer ?
#
loop_
_entity_poly.entity_id
_entity_poly.type
_entity_poly.pdbx_seq_one_letter_code
_entity_poly.pdbx_strand_id
1 'polypeptide(L)'
;MTTPLDINALLTRLDLGPVNPGAWSGARGWAGHNPALIEVSNPATGERIAQVRAASAEDYEDVMASAAQAAAVWRSVPAPKRGEAIRLIAEELRRVKTDLGRLVCLENGKILAEGLGEVQEMIDIADFAVGQSRMLYGLTMHSERPGHRMYEQWHPLGIVGIISAFNFPVAVWSWNAFLAAICGNVSVWKPSPKTPLAAIAVQKLVERVLRAHELPPVFQLFIDAGSSLATRLVEDQRVALISFTGSTAVGRKVGERVAARLGKSLLELGGNNAIIVDETANLELAVPAILFGAVGTAGQRCTSTRRVFVHRAVAADLERRLANAYRQVRIGNPLDPATLMGPLIDAHAVEHFKAAVAAAEAAGGELLSGGQALPGPGHFVEPTLIRARNDWPIVQAETFAPILYLIPVGSLEQAIAAQNDSRYGLSSALFTERLSAAERFLSHAGSDCGIANVNIGTSGAEIGGAFGGEKDTGGGRESGSDAWKAYMRRQTNTINWSGALPLAQGIKFEL
;
A
#
# COMPACT_ATOMS: atom_id res chain seq x y z
N MET A 1 34.16 9.47 -0.40
CA MET A 1 33.16 10.36 0.23
C MET A 1 32.20 10.78 -0.84
N THR A 2 30.93 10.37 -0.76
CA THR A 2 29.90 10.84 -1.70
C THR A 2 29.62 12.33 -1.41
N THR A 3 29.61 13.15 -2.44
CA THR A 3 29.26 14.58 -2.32
C THR A 3 27.86 14.66 -1.65
N PRO A 4 27.66 15.53 -0.64
CA PRO A 4 26.35 15.74 -0.04
C PRO A 4 25.30 16.05 -1.12
N LEU A 5 24.12 15.48 -1.00
CA LEU A 5 23.02 15.76 -1.95
C LEU A 5 22.62 17.23 -1.82
N ASP A 6 22.67 17.95 -2.94
CA ASP A 6 22.05 19.27 -3.03
C ASP A 6 20.53 19.11 -3.15
N ILE A 7 19.83 19.33 -2.03
CA ILE A 7 18.38 19.19 -1.92
C ILE A 7 17.66 20.19 -2.83
N ASN A 8 18.16 21.45 -2.93
CA ASN A 8 17.52 22.46 -3.76
C ASN A 8 17.63 22.11 -5.26
N ALA A 9 18.79 21.62 -5.68
CA ALA A 9 18.96 21.13 -7.04
C ALA A 9 18.07 19.91 -7.35
N LEU A 10 17.89 18.99 -6.38
CA LEU A 10 16.98 17.86 -6.52
C LEU A 10 15.52 18.33 -6.68
N LEU A 11 15.06 19.23 -5.80
CA LEU A 11 13.70 19.77 -5.86
C LEU A 11 13.47 20.48 -7.21
N THR A 12 14.42 21.28 -7.67
CA THR A 12 14.33 21.98 -8.97
C THR A 12 14.19 21.00 -10.14
N ARG A 13 14.96 19.89 -10.16
CA ARG A 13 14.83 18.86 -11.22
C ARG A 13 13.48 18.15 -11.23
N LEU A 14 12.81 18.10 -10.07
CA LEU A 14 11.46 17.55 -9.92
C LEU A 14 10.37 18.61 -10.01
N ASP A 15 10.73 19.83 -10.45
CA ASP A 15 9.80 20.96 -10.57
C ASP A 15 9.14 21.36 -9.23
N LEU A 16 9.86 21.20 -8.12
CA LEU A 16 9.41 21.58 -6.78
C LEU A 16 10.12 22.86 -6.34
N GLY A 17 9.37 23.71 -5.64
CA GLY A 17 9.87 24.94 -5.03
C GLY A 17 9.89 24.89 -3.51
N PRO A 18 10.33 25.98 -2.85
CA PRO A 18 10.29 26.08 -1.39
C PRO A 18 8.86 26.07 -0.81
N VAL A 19 7.86 26.51 -1.58
CA VAL A 19 6.43 26.39 -1.27
C VAL A 19 5.73 25.84 -2.50
N ASN A 20 5.00 24.76 -2.34
CA ASN A 20 4.32 24.06 -3.43
C ASN A 20 2.81 24.13 -3.27
N PRO A 21 2.02 24.21 -4.36
CA PRO A 21 0.57 24.15 -4.31
C PRO A 21 0.10 22.74 -3.96
N GLY A 22 -0.92 22.61 -3.13
CA GLY A 22 -1.44 21.34 -2.64
C GLY A 22 -2.68 20.81 -3.36
N ALA A 23 -3.09 21.41 -4.46
CA ALA A 23 -4.17 20.90 -5.29
C ALA A 23 -3.84 21.03 -6.77
N TRP A 24 -4.27 20.05 -7.55
CA TRP A 24 -4.22 20.11 -9.00
C TRP A 24 -5.53 19.61 -9.60
N SER A 25 -6.10 20.42 -10.49
CA SER A 25 -7.23 20.04 -11.30
C SER A 25 -6.95 20.28 -12.77
N GLY A 26 -7.40 19.37 -13.65
CA GLY A 26 -7.19 19.51 -15.08
C GLY A 26 -7.82 20.77 -15.70
N ALA A 27 -8.84 21.32 -15.04
CA ALA A 27 -9.55 22.52 -15.51
C ALA A 27 -8.84 23.83 -15.14
N ARG A 28 -8.27 23.93 -13.92
CA ARG A 28 -7.65 25.17 -13.40
C ARG A 28 -6.15 25.08 -13.17
N GLY A 29 -5.56 23.87 -13.26
CA GLY A 29 -4.14 23.66 -12.99
C GLY A 29 -3.85 23.57 -11.50
N TRP A 30 -2.63 24.01 -11.12
CA TRP A 30 -2.16 23.99 -9.74
C TRP A 30 -2.75 25.13 -8.91
N ALA A 31 -3.23 24.78 -7.72
CA ALA A 31 -3.85 25.69 -6.77
C ALA A 31 -3.53 25.31 -5.32
N GLY A 32 -3.85 26.20 -4.39
CA GLY A 32 -3.74 26.02 -2.95
C GLY A 32 -4.20 27.30 -2.30
N HIS A 33 -5.50 27.40 -2.02
CA HIS A 33 -6.11 28.62 -1.50
C HIS A 33 -6.29 28.62 0.02
N ASN A 34 -6.01 27.47 0.68
CA ASN A 34 -5.98 27.41 2.12
C ASN A 34 -4.75 28.19 2.66
N PRO A 35 -4.90 29.05 3.67
CA PRO A 35 -3.75 29.74 4.29
C PRO A 35 -2.79 28.78 5.02
N ALA A 36 -3.23 27.59 5.39
CA ALA A 36 -2.41 26.61 6.09
C ALA A 36 -1.25 26.11 5.23
N LEU A 37 -0.06 26.15 5.80
CA LEU A 37 1.17 25.58 5.24
C LEU A 37 1.51 24.30 6.00
N ILE A 38 1.72 23.23 5.25
CA ILE A 38 2.21 21.96 5.76
C ILE A 38 3.72 22.00 5.65
N GLU A 39 4.41 21.89 6.77
CA GLU A 39 5.86 21.77 6.82
C GLU A 39 6.27 20.33 6.50
N VAL A 40 7.20 20.17 5.58
CA VAL A 40 7.78 18.87 5.22
C VAL A 40 9.23 18.87 5.66
N SER A 41 9.56 17.98 6.58
CA SER A 41 10.88 17.86 7.17
C SER A 41 11.52 16.51 6.85
N ASN A 42 12.84 16.49 6.79
CA ASN A 42 13.61 15.26 6.68
C ASN A 42 13.63 14.54 8.04
N PRO A 43 13.05 13.35 8.18
CA PRO A 43 13.00 12.63 9.45
C PRO A 43 14.38 12.20 9.98
N ALA A 44 15.42 12.23 9.13
CA ALA A 44 16.79 11.90 9.54
C ALA A 44 17.53 13.09 10.18
N THR A 45 17.15 14.33 9.86
CA THR A 45 17.85 15.53 10.36
C THR A 45 16.96 16.50 11.12
N GLY A 46 15.63 16.36 10.98
CA GLY A 46 14.65 17.34 11.47
C GLY A 46 14.60 18.63 10.66
N GLU A 47 15.46 18.78 9.65
CA GLU A 47 15.50 20.01 8.82
C GLU A 47 14.32 20.06 7.84
N ARG A 48 13.82 21.26 7.62
CA ARG A 48 12.75 21.50 6.64
C ARG A 48 13.26 21.31 5.22
N ILE A 49 12.56 20.49 4.44
CA ILE A 49 12.79 20.28 3.01
C ILE A 49 12.08 21.36 2.20
N ALA A 50 10.77 21.52 2.41
CA ALA A 50 9.91 22.49 1.74
C ALA A 50 8.60 22.66 2.50
N GLN A 51 7.68 23.45 1.93
CA GLN A 51 6.32 23.62 2.44
C GLN A 51 5.30 23.30 1.35
N VAL A 52 4.10 22.91 1.76
CA VAL A 52 2.96 22.70 0.87
C VAL A 52 1.77 23.53 1.37
N ARG A 53 1.23 24.35 0.50
CA ARG A 53 -0.02 25.08 0.78
C ARG A 53 -1.19 24.15 0.59
N ALA A 54 -1.91 23.87 1.64
CA ALA A 54 -3.03 22.93 1.64
C ALA A 54 -4.15 23.34 0.67
N ALA A 55 -4.94 22.37 0.24
CA ALA A 55 -6.15 22.61 -0.53
C ALA A 55 -7.25 23.24 0.33
N SER A 56 -8.07 24.08 -0.26
CA SER A 56 -9.31 24.61 0.30
C SER A 56 -10.53 23.77 -0.10
N ALA A 57 -11.68 24.09 0.45
CA ALA A 57 -12.94 23.48 0.04
C ALA A 57 -13.32 23.83 -1.42
N GLU A 58 -12.90 24.99 -1.92
CA GLU A 58 -13.07 25.39 -3.31
C GLU A 58 -12.15 24.59 -4.22
N ASP A 59 -10.86 24.45 -3.86
CA ASP A 59 -9.91 23.61 -4.61
C ASP A 59 -10.43 22.16 -4.74
N TYR A 60 -11.02 21.62 -3.66
CA TYR A 60 -11.64 20.30 -3.68
C TYR A 60 -12.79 20.21 -4.71
N GLU A 61 -13.69 21.20 -4.78
CA GLU A 61 -14.76 21.20 -5.76
C GLU A 61 -14.24 21.31 -7.21
N ASP A 62 -13.21 22.10 -7.43
CA ASP A 62 -12.55 22.20 -8.73
C ASP A 62 -11.93 20.86 -9.16
N VAL A 63 -11.28 20.16 -8.24
CA VAL A 63 -10.75 18.80 -8.44
C VAL A 63 -11.87 17.83 -8.79
N MET A 64 -12.98 17.84 -8.06
CA MET A 64 -14.10 16.93 -8.27
C MET A 64 -14.86 17.23 -9.57
N ALA A 65 -15.06 18.51 -9.91
CA ALA A 65 -15.68 18.91 -11.17
C ALA A 65 -14.83 18.50 -12.38
N SER A 66 -13.50 18.73 -12.30
CA SER A 66 -12.56 18.29 -13.33
C SER A 66 -12.54 16.76 -13.48
N ALA A 67 -12.55 16.02 -12.37
CA ALA A 67 -12.61 14.56 -12.38
C ALA A 67 -13.89 14.04 -13.06
N ALA A 68 -15.03 14.66 -12.79
CA ALA A 68 -16.31 14.28 -13.40
C ALA A 68 -16.32 14.52 -14.94
N GLN A 69 -15.78 15.65 -15.37
CA GLN A 69 -15.65 15.96 -16.81
C GLN A 69 -14.70 14.97 -17.51
N ALA A 70 -13.54 14.71 -16.92
CA ALA A 70 -12.57 13.77 -17.46
C ALA A 70 -13.13 12.34 -17.52
N ALA A 71 -13.90 11.90 -16.53
CA ALA A 71 -14.51 10.58 -16.49
C ALA A 71 -15.55 10.38 -17.62
N ALA A 72 -16.31 11.43 -17.97
CA ALA A 72 -17.26 11.38 -19.07
C ALA A 72 -16.59 11.11 -20.42
N VAL A 73 -15.36 11.61 -20.62
CA VAL A 73 -14.58 11.42 -21.84
C VAL A 73 -13.80 10.10 -21.76
N TRP A 74 -13.09 9.85 -20.66
CA TRP A 74 -12.14 8.74 -20.53
C TRP A 74 -12.79 7.36 -20.64
N ARG A 75 -14.00 7.19 -20.09
CA ARG A 75 -14.76 5.92 -20.20
C ARG A 75 -15.02 5.47 -21.64
N SER A 76 -15.03 6.40 -22.60
CA SER A 76 -15.25 6.11 -24.03
C SER A 76 -13.96 5.82 -24.79
N VAL A 77 -12.80 6.07 -24.20
CA VAL A 77 -11.49 5.74 -24.78
C VAL A 77 -11.29 4.21 -24.73
N PRO A 78 -10.95 3.53 -25.83
CA PRO A 78 -10.71 2.09 -25.80
C PRO A 78 -9.61 1.69 -24.80
N ALA A 79 -9.81 0.57 -24.08
CA ALA A 79 -8.90 0.16 -23.02
C ALA A 79 -7.42 0.07 -23.44
N PRO A 80 -7.05 -0.48 -24.64
CA PRO A 80 -5.65 -0.48 -25.09
C PRO A 80 -5.07 0.92 -25.31
N LYS A 81 -5.90 1.91 -25.64
CA LYS A 81 -5.47 3.32 -25.76
C LYS A 81 -5.25 3.95 -24.38
N ARG A 82 -6.05 3.54 -23.38
CA ARG A 82 -5.81 3.91 -21.99
C ARG A 82 -4.49 3.31 -21.48
N GLY A 83 -4.20 2.05 -21.85
CA GLY A 83 -2.92 1.40 -21.58
C GLY A 83 -1.73 2.17 -22.18
N GLU A 84 -1.89 2.72 -23.39
CA GLU A 84 -0.84 3.54 -24.02
C GLU A 84 -0.52 4.80 -23.20
N ALA A 85 -1.50 5.46 -22.62
CA ALA A 85 -1.27 6.59 -21.72
C ALA A 85 -0.43 6.18 -20.50
N ILE A 86 -0.69 5.01 -19.91
CA ILE A 86 0.08 4.48 -18.79
C ILE A 86 1.51 4.13 -19.23
N ARG A 87 1.72 3.57 -20.43
CA ARG A 87 3.05 3.30 -20.98
C ARG A 87 3.90 4.58 -21.10
N LEU A 88 3.31 5.66 -21.58
CA LEU A 88 4.00 6.96 -21.70
C LEU A 88 4.41 7.51 -20.30
N ILE A 89 3.53 7.37 -19.30
CA ILE A 89 3.85 7.73 -17.92
C ILE A 89 5.01 6.87 -17.39
N ALA A 90 5.00 5.56 -17.65
CA ALA A 90 6.06 4.65 -17.22
C ALA A 90 7.42 5.01 -17.82
N GLU A 91 7.47 5.46 -19.07
CA GLU A 91 8.71 5.92 -19.70
C GLU A 91 9.30 7.14 -18.98
N GLU A 92 8.45 8.08 -18.60
CA GLU A 92 8.91 9.26 -17.86
C GLU A 92 9.31 8.90 -16.42
N LEU A 93 8.61 7.98 -15.76
CA LEU A 93 9.01 7.45 -14.44
C LEU A 93 10.40 6.81 -14.48
N ARG A 94 10.74 6.04 -15.54
CA ARG A 94 12.08 5.48 -15.74
C ARG A 94 13.16 6.55 -15.82
N ARG A 95 12.86 7.66 -16.48
CA ARG A 95 13.81 8.79 -16.65
C ARG A 95 14.10 9.50 -15.34
N VAL A 96 13.10 9.67 -14.48
CA VAL A 96 13.24 10.41 -13.21
C VAL A 96 13.44 9.50 -11.99
N LYS A 97 13.52 8.18 -12.17
CA LYS A 97 13.56 7.18 -11.09
C LYS A 97 14.54 7.53 -9.98
N THR A 98 15.77 7.94 -10.35
CA THR A 98 16.81 8.23 -9.37
C THR A 98 16.46 9.45 -8.51
N ASP A 99 15.97 10.53 -9.11
CA ASP A 99 15.66 11.76 -8.39
C ASP A 99 14.39 11.59 -7.56
N LEU A 100 13.34 10.95 -8.11
CA LEU A 100 12.12 10.67 -7.37
C LEU A 100 12.37 9.70 -6.19
N GLY A 101 13.17 8.66 -6.37
CA GLY A 101 13.56 7.75 -5.31
C GLY A 101 14.34 8.43 -4.18
N ARG A 102 15.24 9.38 -4.52
CA ARG A 102 15.92 10.22 -3.52
C ARG A 102 14.96 11.14 -2.77
N LEU A 103 13.96 11.71 -3.44
CA LEU A 103 12.94 12.51 -2.78
C LEU A 103 12.11 11.69 -1.81
N VAL A 104 11.71 10.47 -2.20
CA VAL A 104 11.03 9.52 -1.31
C VAL A 104 11.86 9.24 -0.06
N CYS A 105 13.19 9.01 -0.21
CA CYS A 105 14.08 8.80 0.94
C CYS A 105 14.14 10.02 1.87
N LEU A 106 14.26 11.22 1.30
CA LEU A 106 14.35 12.47 2.07
C LEU A 106 13.09 12.73 2.89
N GLU A 107 11.93 12.48 2.32
CA GLU A 107 10.64 12.82 2.91
C GLU A 107 10.12 11.74 3.87
N ASN A 108 10.41 10.47 3.56
CA ASN A 108 9.91 9.31 4.32
C ASN A 108 10.92 8.76 5.35
N GLY A 109 12.21 8.87 5.07
CA GLY A 109 13.27 8.28 5.88
C GLY A 109 13.68 6.86 5.50
N LYS A 110 13.04 6.22 4.52
CA LYS A 110 13.47 4.90 4.04
C LYS A 110 14.81 4.96 3.29
N ILE A 111 15.58 3.88 3.32
CA ILE A 111 16.90 3.83 2.69
C ILE A 111 16.81 3.95 1.17
N LEU A 112 17.93 4.33 0.54
CA LEU A 112 17.96 4.62 -0.90
C LEU A 112 17.50 3.45 -1.77
N ALA A 113 17.87 2.23 -1.42
CA ALA A 113 17.43 1.03 -2.15
C ALA A 113 15.90 0.87 -2.12
N GLU A 114 15.27 1.18 -0.99
CA GLU A 114 13.81 1.13 -0.83
C GLU A 114 13.10 2.27 -1.57
N GLY A 115 13.65 3.50 -1.54
CA GLY A 115 13.11 4.62 -2.29
C GLY A 115 13.17 4.42 -3.81
N LEU A 116 14.27 3.86 -4.31
CA LEU A 116 14.40 3.46 -5.72
C LEU A 116 13.47 2.28 -6.07
N GLY A 117 13.33 1.34 -5.15
CA GLY A 117 12.42 0.19 -5.27
C GLY A 117 10.97 0.64 -5.39
N GLU A 118 10.55 1.64 -4.61
CA GLU A 118 9.20 2.17 -4.65
C GLU A 118 8.85 2.80 -6.01
N VAL A 119 9.79 3.54 -6.63
CA VAL A 119 9.59 4.04 -7.99
C VAL A 119 9.63 2.91 -9.02
N GLN A 120 10.42 1.85 -8.76
CA GLN A 120 10.39 0.65 -9.61
C GLN A 120 9.02 -0.02 -9.57
N GLU A 121 8.39 -0.15 -8.41
CA GLU A 121 7.03 -0.70 -8.28
C GLU A 121 6.01 0.11 -9.10
N MET A 122 6.14 1.45 -9.16
CA MET A 122 5.30 2.27 -10.05
C MET A 122 5.48 1.90 -11.53
N ILE A 123 6.72 1.63 -11.95
CA ILE A 123 7.05 1.23 -13.31
C ILE A 123 6.49 -0.17 -13.61
N ASP A 124 6.67 -1.10 -12.68
CA ASP A 124 6.26 -2.49 -12.85
C ASP A 124 4.73 -2.62 -12.92
N ILE A 125 3.98 -1.90 -12.08
CA ILE A 125 2.51 -1.89 -12.17
C ILE A 125 2.03 -1.18 -13.44
N ALA A 126 2.75 -0.18 -13.93
CA ALA A 126 2.42 0.45 -15.20
C ALA A 126 2.57 -0.55 -16.36
N ASP A 127 3.68 -1.30 -16.40
CA ASP A 127 3.90 -2.35 -17.41
C ASP A 127 2.83 -3.45 -17.33
N PHE A 128 2.47 -3.88 -16.11
CA PHE A 128 1.38 -4.82 -15.88
C PHE A 128 0.05 -4.25 -16.39
N ALA A 129 -0.29 -3.00 -16.08
CA ALA A 129 -1.52 -2.34 -16.50
C ALA A 129 -1.62 -2.23 -18.03
N VAL A 130 -0.50 -1.97 -18.72
CA VAL A 130 -0.45 -1.95 -20.20
C VAL A 130 -0.89 -3.30 -20.75
N GLY A 131 -0.35 -4.41 -20.26
CA GLY A 131 -0.76 -5.75 -20.65
C GLY A 131 -2.22 -6.03 -20.30
N GLN A 132 -2.61 -5.73 -19.06
CA GLN A 132 -3.96 -5.95 -18.54
C GLN A 132 -5.02 -5.16 -19.32
N SER A 133 -4.70 -4.01 -19.91
CA SER A 133 -5.63 -3.21 -20.72
C SER A 133 -6.23 -3.97 -21.90
N ARG A 134 -5.62 -5.07 -22.33
CA ARG A 134 -6.10 -5.97 -23.38
C ARG A 134 -6.81 -7.21 -22.83
N MET A 135 -6.84 -7.40 -21.52
CA MET A 135 -7.30 -8.62 -20.84
C MET A 135 -8.43 -8.35 -19.83
N LEU A 136 -9.24 -7.33 -20.08
CA LEU A 136 -10.43 -7.01 -19.26
C LEU A 136 -11.62 -7.90 -19.68
N TYR A 137 -11.44 -9.21 -19.58
CA TYR A 137 -12.40 -10.19 -20.13
C TYR A 137 -13.64 -10.33 -19.26
N GLY A 138 -14.80 -10.53 -19.94
CA GLY A 138 -16.00 -11.09 -19.35
C GLY A 138 -16.20 -12.55 -19.75
N LEU A 139 -17.12 -13.21 -19.07
CA LEU A 139 -17.47 -14.61 -19.34
C LEU A 139 -18.61 -14.69 -20.37
N THR A 140 -18.58 -15.69 -21.23
CA THR A 140 -19.72 -16.11 -22.05
C THR A 140 -20.25 -17.43 -21.50
N MET A 141 -21.57 -17.53 -21.29
CA MET A 141 -22.22 -18.70 -20.71
C MET A 141 -23.45 -19.09 -21.54
N HIS A 142 -23.82 -20.37 -21.45
CA HIS A 142 -25.03 -20.88 -22.10
C HIS A 142 -26.29 -20.35 -21.41
N SER A 143 -27.31 -20.03 -22.24
CA SER A 143 -28.64 -19.72 -21.75
C SER A 143 -29.47 -21.00 -21.63
N GLU A 144 -30.40 -21.05 -20.66
CA GLU A 144 -31.42 -22.09 -20.57
C GLU A 144 -32.50 -21.98 -21.66
N ARG A 145 -32.52 -20.85 -22.40
CA ARG A 145 -33.55 -20.57 -23.40
C ARG A 145 -32.97 -20.74 -24.81
N PRO A 146 -33.68 -21.42 -25.71
CA PRO A 146 -33.28 -21.53 -27.11
C PRO A 146 -33.20 -20.12 -27.78
N GLY A 147 -32.18 -19.93 -28.62
CA GLY A 147 -32.00 -18.67 -29.33
C GLY A 147 -31.60 -17.48 -28.44
N HIS A 148 -30.97 -17.74 -27.31
CA HIS A 148 -30.45 -16.72 -26.43
C HIS A 148 -28.96 -16.88 -26.18
N ARG A 149 -28.26 -15.79 -25.96
CA ARG A 149 -26.86 -15.73 -25.54
C ARG A 149 -26.72 -14.93 -24.25
N MET A 150 -26.03 -15.48 -23.27
CA MET A 150 -25.67 -14.79 -22.04
C MET A 150 -24.18 -14.49 -22.01
N TYR A 151 -23.83 -13.33 -21.47
CA TYR A 151 -22.43 -12.96 -21.26
C TYR A 151 -22.33 -11.91 -20.15
N GLU A 152 -21.15 -11.81 -19.56
CA GLU A 152 -20.80 -10.74 -18.62
C GLU A 152 -19.82 -9.79 -19.30
N GLN A 153 -19.94 -8.52 -18.98
CA GLN A 153 -18.96 -7.49 -19.37
C GLN A 153 -18.71 -6.54 -18.21
N TRP A 154 -17.59 -5.86 -18.30
CA TRP A 154 -17.12 -4.97 -17.25
C TRP A 154 -17.14 -3.52 -17.75
N HIS A 155 -17.63 -2.61 -16.90
CA HIS A 155 -17.74 -1.18 -17.19
C HIS A 155 -17.03 -0.35 -16.12
N PRO A 156 -16.51 0.84 -16.49
CA PRO A 156 -15.94 1.78 -15.54
C PRO A 156 -16.90 2.13 -14.40
N LEU A 157 -16.36 2.45 -13.24
CA LEU A 157 -17.11 2.97 -12.10
C LEU A 157 -17.33 4.48 -12.20
N GLY A 158 -16.36 5.22 -12.75
CA GLY A 158 -16.35 6.68 -12.85
C GLY A 158 -15.19 7.30 -12.06
N ILE A 159 -15.47 7.91 -10.90
CA ILE A 159 -14.42 8.50 -10.04
C ILE A 159 -14.03 7.52 -8.96
N VAL A 160 -12.72 7.33 -8.78
CA VAL A 160 -12.10 6.53 -7.72
C VAL A 160 -11.30 7.47 -6.81
N GLY A 161 -11.66 7.53 -5.54
CA GLY A 161 -10.88 8.23 -4.51
C GLY A 161 -9.77 7.32 -4.00
N ILE A 162 -8.53 7.80 -3.98
CA ILE A 162 -7.36 7.07 -3.46
C ILE A 162 -6.76 7.85 -2.31
N ILE A 163 -6.77 7.27 -1.12
CA ILE A 163 -6.16 7.83 0.09
C ILE A 163 -4.97 6.95 0.45
N SER A 164 -3.76 7.48 0.26
CA SER A 164 -2.52 6.72 0.50
C SER A 164 -1.82 7.12 1.80
N ALA A 165 -1.07 6.17 2.37
CA ALA A 165 -0.31 6.35 3.59
C ALA A 165 1.10 6.89 3.32
N PHE A 166 1.79 7.32 4.39
CA PHE A 166 3.11 7.95 4.30
C PHE A 166 4.23 6.97 3.96
N ASN A 167 4.08 5.70 4.33
CA ASN A 167 5.16 4.71 4.28
C ASN A 167 5.45 4.19 2.86
N PHE A 168 4.48 4.29 1.94
CA PHE A 168 4.64 4.08 0.50
C PHE A 168 3.97 5.24 -0.25
N PRO A 169 4.60 6.43 -0.24
CA PRO A 169 3.97 7.66 -0.71
C PRO A 169 3.57 7.66 -2.18
N VAL A 170 4.19 6.85 -3.02
CA VAL A 170 3.95 6.86 -4.48
C VAL A 170 3.56 5.49 -5.06
N ALA A 171 4.13 4.39 -4.57
CA ALA A 171 3.88 3.05 -5.14
C ALA A 171 2.42 2.63 -4.99
N VAL A 172 1.85 2.67 -3.79
CA VAL A 172 0.48 2.24 -3.52
C VAL A 172 -0.55 3.07 -4.29
N TRP A 173 -0.29 4.37 -4.46
CA TRP A 173 -1.11 5.18 -5.36
C TRP A 173 -1.12 4.62 -6.78
N SER A 174 0.05 4.29 -7.32
CA SER A 174 0.16 3.81 -8.70
C SER A 174 -0.50 2.43 -8.89
N TRP A 175 -0.45 1.54 -7.89
CA TRP A 175 -1.15 0.26 -7.93
C TRP A 175 -2.65 0.43 -8.16
N ASN A 176 -3.24 1.40 -7.49
CA ASN A 176 -4.65 1.73 -7.60
C ASN A 176 -4.95 2.57 -8.86
N ALA A 177 -4.20 3.65 -9.06
CA ALA A 177 -4.49 4.67 -10.08
C ALA A 177 -4.32 4.14 -11.51
N PHE A 178 -3.26 3.36 -11.79
CA PHE A 178 -3.01 2.85 -13.13
C PHE A 178 -4.01 1.76 -13.52
N LEU A 179 -4.38 0.88 -12.59
CA LEU A 179 -5.46 -0.08 -12.83
C LEU A 179 -6.80 0.63 -13.02
N ALA A 180 -7.13 1.58 -12.15
CA ALA A 180 -8.35 2.38 -12.31
C ALA A 180 -8.41 3.07 -13.67
N ALA A 181 -7.29 3.64 -14.14
CA ALA A 181 -7.20 4.34 -15.42
C ALA A 181 -7.42 3.40 -16.60
N ILE A 182 -6.78 2.23 -16.68
CA ILE A 182 -7.01 1.28 -17.77
C ILE A 182 -8.43 0.71 -17.76
N CYS A 183 -9.06 0.64 -16.58
CA CYS A 183 -10.47 0.30 -16.44
C CYS A 183 -11.43 1.43 -16.86
N GLY A 184 -10.93 2.62 -17.22
CA GLY A 184 -11.71 3.74 -17.71
C GLY A 184 -12.19 4.69 -16.62
N ASN A 185 -11.60 4.65 -15.44
CA ASN A 185 -11.91 5.55 -14.33
C ASN A 185 -10.93 6.73 -14.27
N VAL A 186 -11.35 7.76 -13.54
CA VAL A 186 -10.51 8.89 -13.14
C VAL A 186 -10.23 8.79 -11.65
N SER A 187 -9.00 9.02 -11.23
CA SER A 187 -8.65 8.99 -9.82
C SER A 187 -8.49 10.39 -9.22
N VAL A 188 -8.95 10.54 -7.99
CA VAL A 188 -8.70 11.69 -7.13
C VAL A 188 -7.82 11.22 -5.97
N TRP A 189 -6.60 11.69 -5.93
CA TRP A 189 -5.60 11.30 -4.96
C TRP A 189 -5.53 12.25 -3.77
N LYS A 190 -5.64 11.70 -2.59
CA LYS A 190 -5.34 12.36 -1.32
C LYS A 190 -4.16 11.64 -0.65
N PRO A 191 -2.92 12.11 -0.85
CA PRO A 191 -1.74 11.53 -0.20
C PRO A 191 -1.69 11.86 1.31
N SER A 192 -0.79 11.18 2.02
CA SER A 192 -0.48 11.55 3.40
C SER A 192 0.13 12.97 3.49
N PRO A 193 -0.29 13.80 4.44
CA PRO A 193 0.34 15.11 4.66
C PRO A 193 1.77 15.01 5.22
N LYS A 194 2.22 13.82 5.62
CA LYS A 194 3.61 13.60 6.08
C LYS A 194 4.60 13.47 4.91
N THR A 195 4.12 13.08 3.72
CA THR A 195 4.94 12.84 2.53
C THR A 195 4.27 13.42 1.27
N PRO A 196 3.98 14.74 1.23
CA PRO A 196 3.24 15.34 0.14
C PRO A 196 4.11 15.71 -1.08
N LEU A 197 5.43 15.92 -0.92
CA LEU A 197 6.29 16.39 -2.01
C LEU A 197 6.46 15.33 -3.10
N ALA A 198 6.64 14.07 -2.73
CA ALA A 198 6.72 12.97 -3.68
C ALA A 198 5.43 12.86 -4.50
N ALA A 199 4.27 13.04 -3.87
CA ALA A 199 2.97 13.03 -4.56
C ALA A 199 2.83 14.21 -5.55
N ILE A 200 3.27 15.42 -5.16
CA ILE A 200 3.26 16.60 -6.05
C ILE A 200 4.20 16.36 -7.24
N ALA A 201 5.40 15.83 -7.00
CA ALA A 201 6.36 15.53 -8.08
C ALA A 201 5.77 14.52 -9.08
N VAL A 202 5.14 13.47 -8.60
CA VAL A 202 4.44 12.48 -9.45
C VAL A 202 3.31 13.12 -10.22
N GLN A 203 2.46 13.94 -9.57
CA GLN A 203 1.33 14.60 -10.26
C GLN A 203 1.83 15.56 -11.37
N LYS A 204 2.91 16.31 -11.13
CA LYS A 204 3.53 17.19 -12.15
C LYS A 204 4.08 16.41 -13.34
N LEU A 205 4.71 15.26 -13.05
CA LEU A 205 5.18 14.35 -14.11
C LEU A 205 4.02 13.86 -14.95
N VAL A 206 2.99 13.32 -14.30
CA VAL A 206 1.81 12.74 -14.96
C VAL A 206 1.05 13.79 -15.78
N GLU A 207 0.83 14.98 -15.21
CA GLU A 207 0.21 16.12 -15.91
C GLU A 207 0.96 16.47 -17.18
N ARG A 208 2.30 16.60 -17.10
CA ARG A 208 3.15 16.93 -18.25
C ARG A 208 3.03 15.92 -19.37
N VAL A 209 3.01 14.62 -19.04
CA VAL A 209 2.82 13.53 -20.01
C VAL A 209 1.45 13.60 -20.65
N LEU A 210 0.39 13.70 -19.87
CA LEU A 210 -0.97 13.75 -20.39
C LEU A 210 -1.18 14.96 -21.30
N ARG A 211 -0.69 16.11 -20.90
CA ARG A 211 -0.79 17.36 -21.70
C ARG A 211 -0.01 17.25 -23.02
N ALA A 212 1.21 16.71 -22.99
CA ALA A 212 2.06 16.56 -24.18
C ALA A 212 1.43 15.64 -25.24
N HIS A 213 0.54 14.75 -24.83
CA HIS A 213 -0.15 13.80 -25.71
C HIS A 213 -1.66 14.10 -25.88
N GLU A 214 -2.11 15.29 -25.49
CA GLU A 214 -3.51 15.74 -25.60
C GLU A 214 -4.52 14.78 -24.95
N LEU A 215 -4.10 14.12 -23.87
CA LEU A 215 -4.91 13.15 -23.13
C LEU A 215 -5.73 13.84 -22.03
N PRO A 216 -6.93 13.32 -21.70
CA PRO A 216 -7.72 13.85 -20.59
C PRO A 216 -6.98 13.81 -19.26
N PRO A 217 -7.24 14.76 -18.33
CA PRO A 217 -6.63 14.82 -17.00
C PRO A 217 -7.23 13.77 -16.07
N VAL A 218 -6.83 12.50 -16.24
CA VAL A 218 -7.42 11.35 -15.55
C VAL A 218 -6.90 11.13 -14.12
N PHE A 219 -5.90 11.90 -13.69
CA PHE A 219 -5.37 11.88 -12.35
C PHE A 219 -5.47 13.27 -11.75
N GLN A 220 -6.15 13.39 -10.62
CA GLN A 220 -6.35 14.64 -9.89
C GLN A 220 -5.72 14.50 -8.50
N LEU A 221 -5.33 15.62 -7.87
CA LEU A 221 -4.66 15.64 -6.57
C LEU A 221 -5.23 16.72 -5.67
N PHE A 222 -5.40 16.42 -4.38
CA PHE A 222 -5.49 17.45 -3.33
C PHE A 222 -4.79 16.98 -2.04
N ILE A 223 -4.20 17.92 -1.31
CA ILE A 223 -3.50 17.69 -0.05
C ILE A 223 -4.24 18.45 1.05
N ASP A 224 -4.71 17.70 2.04
CA ASP A 224 -5.45 18.22 3.19
C ASP A 224 -4.50 18.38 4.39
N ALA A 225 -4.50 19.56 5.00
CA ALA A 225 -3.71 19.81 6.21
C ALA A 225 -4.28 19.10 7.46
N GLY A 226 -5.55 18.69 7.38
CA GLY A 226 -6.27 18.00 8.45
C GLY A 226 -6.92 16.71 7.95
N SER A 227 -8.21 16.56 8.27
CA SER A 227 -9.01 15.41 7.83
C SER A 227 -10.38 15.80 7.22
N SER A 228 -10.66 17.10 7.10
CA SER A 228 -11.97 17.58 6.67
C SER A 228 -12.25 17.25 5.20
N LEU A 229 -11.30 17.53 4.30
CA LEU A 229 -11.43 17.21 2.88
C LEU A 229 -11.32 15.71 2.62
N ALA A 230 -10.49 15.00 3.39
CA ALA A 230 -10.45 13.53 3.33
C ALA A 230 -11.80 12.91 3.72
N THR A 231 -12.43 13.42 4.78
CA THR A 231 -13.78 13.00 5.19
C THR A 231 -14.80 13.31 4.11
N ARG A 232 -14.73 14.50 3.52
CA ARG A 232 -15.61 14.91 2.42
C ARG A 232 -15.46 13.98 1.20
N LEU A 233 -14.23 13.59 0.82
CA LEU A 233 -13.97 12.63 -0.26
C LEU A 233 -14.64 11.27 0.01
N VAL A 234 -14.54 10.79 1.25
CA VAL A 234 -15.14 9.51 1.66
C VAL A 234 -16.67 9.55 1.59
N GLU A 235 -17.28 10.68 1.93
CA GLU A 235 -18.73 10.89 1.95
C GLU A 235 -19.30 11.33 0.59
N ASP A 236 -18.47 11.74 -0.36
CA ASP A 236 -18.90 12.27 -1.65
C ASP A 236 -19.54 11.20 -2.53
N GLN A 237 -20.81 11.39 -2.88
CA GLN A 237 -21.57 10.45 -3.70
C GLN A 237 -21.08 10.36 -5.15
N ARG A 238 -20.29 11.34 -5.64
CA ARG A 238 -19.65 11.30 -6.95
C ARG A 238 -18.55 10.25 -7.03
N VAL A 239 -18.00 9.83 -5.88
CA VAL A 239 -16.90 8.86 -5.78
C VAL A 239 -17.46 7.46 -5.63
N ALA A 240 -17.33 6.65 -6.66
CA ALA A 240 -17.91 5.30 -6.71
C ALA A 240 -17.13 4.27 -5.86
N LEU A 241 -15.81 4.44 -5.72
CA LEU A 241 -14.92 3.59 -4.95
C LEU A 241 -13.95 4.44 -4.15
N ILE A 242 -13.78 4.14 -2.87
CA ILE A 242 -12.68 4.65 -2.04
C ILE A 242 -11.68 3.50 -1.84
N SER A 243 -10.44 3.69 -2.33
CA SER A 243 -9.29 2.92 -1.90
C SER A 243 -8.60 3.68 -0.76
N PHE A 244 -8.47 3.03 0.38
CA PHE A 244 -7.87 3.61 1.58
C PHE A 244 -6.77 2.71 2.11
N THR A 245 -5.55 3.25 2.21
CA THR A 245 -4.42 2.62 2.88
C THR A 245 -4.06 3.42 4.12
N GLY A 246 -4.05 2.78 5.29
CA GLY A 246 -3.76 3.47 6.54
C GLY A 246 -4.01 2.63 7.79
N SER A 247 -4.14 3.28 8.96
CA SER A 247 -4.38 2.58 10.22
C SER A 247 -5.77 1.95 10.27
N THR A 248 -5.88 0.80 10.93
CA THR A 248 -7.16 0.10 11.14
C THR A 248 -8.22 0.97 11.80
N ALA A 249 -7.82 1.81 12.77
CA ALA A 249 -8.74 2.71 13.46
C ALA A 249 -9.39 3.74 12.53
N VAL A 250 -8.63 4.28 11.57
CA VAL A 250 -9.15 5.21 10.55
C VAL A 250 -9.92 4.44 9.47
N GLY A 251 -9.40 3.28 9.03
CA GLY A 251 -10.04 2.45 8.02
C GLY A 251 -11.46 2.00 8.40
N ARG A 252 -11.70 1.66 9.67
CA ARG A 252 -13.06 1.38 10.18
C ARG A 252 -14.01 2.55 9.95
N LYS A 253 -13.60 3.78 10.30
CA LYS A 253 -14.41 4.99 10.07
C LYS A 253 -14.66 5.26 8.59
N VAL A 254 -13.66 5.00 7.74
CA VAL A 254 -13.80 5.10 6.28
C VAL A 254 -14.82 4.08 5.78
N GLY A 255 -14.69 2.81 6.18
CA GLY A 255 -15.61 1.74 5.79
C GLY A 255 -17.05 2.04 6.21
N GLU A 256 -17.27 2.48 7.46
CA GLU A 256 -18.59 2.88 7.98
C GLU A 256 -19.22 4.00 7.14
N ARG A 257 -18.46 5.06 6.83
CA ARG A 257 -18.96 6.20 6.06
C ARG A 257 -19.26 5.85 4.60
N VAL A 258 -18.40 5.04 3.97
CA VAL A 258 -18.63 4.55 2.60
C VAL A 258 -19.85 3.64 2.56
N ALA A 259 -20.01 2.73 3.54
CA ALA A 259 -21.18 1.84 3.63
C ALA A 259 -22.48 2.62 3.85
N ALA A 260 -22.48 3.70 4.65
CA ALA A 260 -23.64 4.55 4.90
C ALA A 260 -24.23 5.15 3.61
N ARG A 261 -23.41 5.38 2.59
CA ARG A 261 -23.86 5.86 1.25
C ARG A 261 -23.96 4.76 0.19
N LEU A 262 -23.86 3.47 0.59
CA LEU A 262 -23.85 2.30 -0.31
C LEU A 262 -22.75 2.36 -1.38
N GLY A 263 -21.63 3.03 -1.07
CA GLY A 263 -20.43 3.09 -1.90
C GLY A 263 -19.60 1.82 -1.80
N LYS A 264 -18.54 1.74 -2.62
CA LYS A 264 -17.55 0.67 -2.57
C LYS A 264 -16.30 1.14 -1.84
N SER A 265 -15.69 0.25 -1.07
CA SER A 265 -14.38 0.49 -0.44
C SER A 265 -13.43 -0.68 -0.71
N LEU A 266 -12.16 -0.33 -0.86
CA LEU A 266 -11.01 -1.22 -0.81
C LEU A 266 -10.16 -0.72 0.35
N LEU A 267 -9.96 -1.55 1.36
CA LEU A 267 -9.30 -1.15 2.60
C LEU A 267 -8.04 -1.99 2.81
N GLU A 268 -6.89 -1.32 2.82
CA GLU A 268 -5.59 -1.90 3.14
C GLU A 268 -5.08 -1.26 4.43
N LEU A 269 -5.20 -2.00 5.52
CA LEU A 269 -5.02 -1.48 6.87
C LEU A 269 -3.77 -2.09 7.53
N GLY A 270 -3.77 -2.15 8.87
CA GLY A 270 -2.65 -2.68 9.62
C GLY A 270 -2.40 -4.18 9.44
N GLY A 271 -1.24 -4.63 9.89
CA GLY A 271 -0.85 -6.03 9.90
C GLY A 271 0.00 -6.38 11.13
N ASN A 272 -0.14 -7.60 11.62
CA ASN A 272 0.66 -8.14 12.71
C ASN A 272 1.32 -9.45 12.28
N ASN A 273 2.10 -9.36 11.21
CA ASN A 273 2.54 -10.48 10.40
C ASN A 273 3.51 -11.38 11.14
N ALA A 274 3.40 -12.68 10.88
CA ALA A 274 4.19 -13.68 11.55
C ALA A 274 5.02 -14.52 10.57
N ILE A 275 6.21 -14.91 11.03
CA ILE A 275 7.02 -15.96 10.42
C ILE A 275 7.04 -17.15 11.38
N ILE A 276 6.73 -18.33 10.86
CA ILE A 276 6.89 -19.60 11.55
C ILE A 276 8.23 -20.21 11.11
N VAL A 277 9.03 -20.64 12.07
CA VAL A 277 10.31 -21.35 11.85
C VAL A 277 10.18 -22.73 12.49
N ASP A 278 9.97 -23.77 11.69
CA ASP A 278 9.84 -25.13 12.20
C ASP A 278 11.21 -25.78 12.53
N GLU A 279 11.21 -26.98 13.07
CA GLU A 279 12.41 -27.69 13.46
C GLU A 279 13.35 -28.08 12.31
N THR A 280 12.83 -28.04 11.06
CA THR A 280 13.61 -28.39 9.85
C THR A 280 14.07 -27.17 9.07
N ALA A 281 13.68 -25.97 9.50
CA ALA A 281 13.92 -24.74 8.76
C ALA A 281 15.41 -24.48 8.49
N ASN A 282 15.71 -24.06 7.28
CA ASN A 282 17.04 -23.56 6.94
C ASN A 282 17.23 -22.16 7.54
N LEU A 283 18.01 -22.06 8.62
CA LEU A 283 18.23 -20.79 9.32
C LEU A 283 19.07 -19.79 8.51
N GLU A 284 19.86 -20.25 7.53
CA GLU A 284 20.60 -19.34 6.62
C GLU A 284 19.64 -18.54 5.71
N LEU A 285 18.46 -19.08 5.44
CA LEU A 285 17.39 -18.38 4.72
C LEU A 285 16.49 -17.60 5.67
N ALA A 286 16.14 -18.20 6.81
CA ALA A 286 15.18 -17.62 7.75
C ALA A 286 15.70 -16.32 8.41
N VAL A 287 16.97 -16.29 8.85
CA VAL A 287 17.53 -15.13 9.56
C VAL A 287 17.52 -13.86 8.72
N PRO A 288 18.09 -13.82 7.49
CA PRO A 288 18.03 -12.61 6.67
C PRO A 288 16.60 -12.22 6.28
N ALA A 289 15.69 -13.17 6.04
CA ALA A 289 14.29 -12.88 5.72
C ALA A 289 13.54 -12.25 6.91
N ILE A 290 13.75 -12.77 8.13
CA ILE A 290 13.20 -12.20 9.37
C ILE A 290 13.77 -10.80 9.60
N LEU A 291 15.08 -10.63 9.48
CA LEU A 291 15.74 -9.34 9.67
C LEU A 291 15.19 -8.30 8.70
N PHE A 292 15.19 -8.60 7.41
CA PHE A 292 14.65 -7.70 6.40
C PHE A 292 13.17 -7.36 6.64
N GLY A 293 12.35 -8.35 6.98
CA GLY A 293 10.94 -8.15 7.27
C GLY A 293 10.70 -7.27 8.50
N ALA A 294 11.56 -7.36 9.52
CA ALA A 294 11.40 -6.62 10.76
C ALA A 294 11.97 -5.18 10.71
N VAL A 295 13.09 -4.97 9.99
CA VAL A 295 13.80 -3.67 10.00
C VAL A 295 13.57 -2.84 8.73
N GLY A 296 13.07 -3.43 7.65
CA GLY A 296 12.77 -2.73 6.40
C GLY A 296 11.86 -1.52 6.65
N THR A 297 12.20 -0.37 6.09
CA THR A 297 11.53 0.92 6.35
C THR A 297 11.38 1.22 7.85
N ALA A 298 12.36 0.84 8.67
CA ALA A 298 12.32 0.91 10.14
C ALA A 298 11.05 0.27 10.76
N GLY A 299 10.62 -0.90 10.23
CA GLY A 299 9.40 -1.59 10.68
C GLY A 299 8.08 -0.90 10.30
N GLN A 300 8.12 0.12 9.44
CA GLN A 300 6.95 0.91 9.05
C GLN A 300 6.31 0.40 7.75
N ARG A 301 6.14 -0.92 7.63
CA ARG A 301 5.35 -1.55 6.55
C ARG A 301 4.16 -2.29 7.14
N CYS A 302 3.05 -2.29 6.45
CA CYS A 302 1.90 -3.13 6.80
C CYS A 302 2.28 -4.62 6.81
N THR A 303 3.24 -5.04 5.98
CA THR A 303 3.77 -6.40 5.88
C THR A 303 4.99 -6.67 6.79
N SER A 304 5.42 -5.73 7.64
CA SER A 304 6.55 -5.96 8.54
C SER A 304 6.36 -7.20 9.38
N THR A 305 7.42 -8.02 9.50
CA THR A 305 7.45 -9.16 10.42
C THR A 305 7.48 -8.62 11.85
N ARG A 306 6.46 -8.93 12.63
CA ARG A 306 6.34 -8.47 14.03
C ARG A 306 6.41 -9.61 15.01
N ARG A 307 6.05 -10.84 14.60
CA ARG A 307 6.06 -12.03 15.43
C ARG A 307 6.83 -13.15 14.72
N VAL A 308 7.67 -13.87 15.46
CA VAL A 308 8.30 -15.10 14.98
C VAL A 308 7.92 -16.22 15.92
N PHE A 309 7.20 -17.20 15.38
CA PHE A 309 6.91 -18.46 16.08
C PHE A 309 8.00 -19.47 15.75
N VAL A 310 8.85 -19.78 16.71
CA VAL A 310 9.99 -20.67 16.49
C VAL A 310 9.83 -21.98 17.24
N HIS A 311 10.06 -23.10 16.55
CA HIS A 311 10.05 -24.40 17.19
C HIS A 311 11.17 -24.49 18.25
N ARG A 312 10.87 -25.04 19.43
CA ARG A 312 11.79 -25.05 20.58
C ARG A 312 13.14 -25.69 20.28
N ALA A 313 13.17 -26.67 19.37
CA ALA A 313 14.41 -27.35 18.99
C ALA A 313 15.46 -26.44 18.34
N VAL A 314 15.03 -25.38 17.65
CA VAL A 314 15.91 -24.45 16.93
C VAL A 314 15.89 -23.02 17.53
N ALA A 315 15.07 -22.81 18.58
CA ALA A 315 14.83 -21.47 19.14
C ALA A 315 16.12 -20.80 19.65
N ALA A 316 16.98 -21.51 20.40
CA ALA A 316 18.20 -20.94 20.94
C ALA A 316 19.20 -20.56 19.85
N ASP A 317 19.33 -21.35 18.78
CA ASP A 317 20.21 -21.02 17.65
C ASP A 317 19.66 -19.85 16.83
N LEU A 318 18.36 -19.83 16.56
CA LEU A 318 17.71 -18.70 15.86
C LEU A 318 17.87 -17.40 16.63
N GLU A 319 17.61 -17.42 17.94
CA GLU A 319 17.76 -16.26 18.83
C GLU A 319 19.18 -15.70 18.81
N ARG A 320 20.18 -16.57 19.00
CA ARG A 320 21.60 -16.17 18.96
C ARG A 320 21.95 -15.53 17.59
N ARG A 321 21.51 -16.13 16.49
CA ARG A 321 21.75 -15.62 15.12
C ARG A 321 21.05 -14.27 14.89
N LEU A 322 19.79 -14.14 15.29
CA LEU A 322 19.04 -12.89 15.16
C LEU A 322 19.67 -11.79 16.02
N ALA A 323 19.99 -12.04 17.28
CA ALA A 323 20.63 -11.05 18.12
C ALA A 323 21.98 -10.58 17.54
N ASN A 324 22.75 -11.49 16.92
CA ASN A 324 23.97 -11.13 16.22
C ASN A 324 23.70 -10.27 14.97
N ALA A 325 22.67 -10.62 14.17
CA ALA A 325 22.30 -9.90 12.97
C ALA A 325 21.78 -8.49 13.30
N TYR A 326 20.98 -8.34 14.36
CA TYR A 326 20.46 -7.04 14.84
C TYR A 326 21.59 -6.06 15.20
N ARG A 327 22.65 -6.52 15.86
CA ARG A 327 23.83 -5.69 16.19
C ARG A 327 24.60 -5.19 14.95
N GLN A 328 24.41 -5.81 13.80
CA GLN A 328 25.09 -5.45 12.55
C GLN A 328 24.28 -4.48 11.69
N VAL A 329 23.03 -4.15 12.09
CA VAL A 329 22.18 -3.20 11.35
C VAL A 329 22.80 -1.80 11.46
N ARG A 330 23.31 -1.30 10.34
CA ARG A 330 23.81 0.08 10.27
C ARG A 330 22.66 1.05 10.18
N ILE A 331 22.47 1.84 11.23
CA ILE A 331 21.46 2.89 11.34
C ILE A 331 22.10 4.21 10.96
N GLY A 332 21.45 5.02 10.14
CA GLY A 332 22.02 6.30 9.74
C GLY A 332 21.27 7.02 8.62
N ASN A 333 21.98 7.91 7.94
CA ASN A 333 21.43 8.68 6.83
C ASN A 333 20.87 7.75 5.74
N PRO A 334 19.58 7.84 5.41
CA PRO A 334 18.94 6.98 4.42
C PRO A 334 19.56 7.04 3.01
N LEU A 335 20.20 8.16 2.68
CA LEU A 335 20.86 8.36 1.38
C LEU A 335 22.28 7.78 1.30
N ASP A 336 22.84 7.33 2.43
CA ASP A 336 24.10 6.60 2.44
C ASP A 336 23.85 5.15 2.00
N PRO A 337 24.51 4.67 0.92
CA PRO A 337 24.34 3.29 0.46
C PRO A 337 24.72 2.22 1.50
N ALA A 338 25.50 2.57 2.52
CA ALA A 338 25.88 1.67 3.60
C ALA A 338 24.81 1.55 4.69
N THR A 339 23.84 2.45 4.74
CA THR A 339 22.75 2.42 5.72
C THR A 339 21.78 1.27 5.42
N LEU A 340 21.41 0.52 6.45
CA LEU A 340 20.48 -0.61 6.38
C LEU A 340 19.10 -0.27 6.99
N MET A 341 19.06 0.71 7.91
CA MET A 341 17.81 1.20 8.51
C MET A 341 17.89 2.72 8.71
N GLY A 342 16.88 3.42 8.21
CA GLY A 342 16.67 4.84 8.41
C GLY A 342 15.88 5.15 9.70
N PRO A 343 15.42 6.42 9.87
CA PRO A 343 14.62 6.84 11.02
C PRO A 343 13.15 6.40 10.91
N LEU A 344 12.42 6.55 12.00
CA LEU A 344 10.96 6.63 12.00
C LEU A 344 10.50 7.96 11.39
N ILE A 345 9.25 8.03 10.96
CA ILE A 345 8.70 9.19 10.23
C ILE A 345 8.68 10.48 11.06
N ASP A 346 8.40 10.40 12.37
CA ASP A 346 8.27 11.56 13.26
C ASP A 346 8.46 11.20 14.74
N ALA A 347 8.47 12.22 15.60
CA ALA A 347 8.62 12.07 17.04
C ALA A 347 7.49 11.23 17.67
N HIS A 348 6.26 11.31 17.13
CA HIS A 348 5.14 10.51 17.63
C HIS A 348 5.37 9.01 17.44
N ALA A 349 5.96 8.62 16.30
CA ALA A 349 6.35 7.23 16.06
C ALA A 349 7.43 6.76 17.03
N VAL A 350 8.38 7.64 17.42
CA VAL A 350 9.39 7.35 18.44
C VAL A 350 8.75 7.13 19.81
N GLU A 351 7.79 7.96 20.20
CA GLU A 351 7.09 7.78 21.49
C GLU A 351 6.26 6.49 21.51
N HIS A 352 5.61 6.12 20.39
CA HIS A 352 4.92 4.82 20.26
C HIS A 352 5.90 3.64 20.39
N PHE A 353 7.08 3.75 19.78
CA PHE A 353 8.14 2.73 19.92
C PHE A 353 8.53 2.55 21.39
N LYS A 354 8.86 3.64 22.10
CA LYS A 354 9.24 3.60 23.51
C LYS A 354 8.14 2.99 24.39
N ALA A 355 6.90 3.42 24.17
CA ALA A 355 5.75 2.92 24.92
C ALA A 355 5.54 1.41 24.69
N ALA A 356 5.76 0.92 23.46
CA ALA A 356 5.62 -0.49 23.15
C ALA A 356 6.72 -1.35 23.77
N VAL A 357 7.98 -0.89 23.78
CA VAL A 357 9.08 -1.57 24.46
C VAL A 357 8.80 -1.66 25.97
N ALA A 358 8.45 -0.54 26.61
CA ALA A 358 8.13 -0.52 28.03
C ALA A 358 6.95 -1.42 28.40
N ALA A 359 5.89 -1.45 27.54
CA ALA A 359 4.75 -2.32 27.76
C ALA A 359 5.10 -3.81 27.63
N ALA A 360 6.00 -4.17 26.71
CA ALA A 360 6.47 -5.54 26.55
C ALA A 360 7.31 -5.99 27.74
N GLU A 361 8.21 -5.15 28.23
CA GLU A 361 9.01 -5.42 29.44
C GLU A 361 8.12 -5.55 30.68
N ALA A 362 7.15 -4.66 30.85
CA ALA A 362 6.18 -4.71 31.95
C ALA A 362 5.31 -5.98 31.93
N ALA A 363 5.05 -6.55 30.75
CA ALA A 363 4.36 -7.83 30.59
C ALA A 363 5.26 -9.06 30.89
N GLY A 364 6.54 -8.83 31.17
CA GLY A 364 7.55 -9.89 31.45
C GLY A 364 8.40 -10.24 30.23
N GLY A 365 8.44 -9.39 29.21
CA GLY A 365 9.29 -9.55 28.02
C GLY A 365 10.77 -9.45 28.35
N GLU A 366 11.57 -10.30 27.74
CA GLU A 366 13.03 -10.27 27.86
C GLU A 366 13.61 -9.55 26.63
N LEU A 367 14.22 -8.39 26.88
CA LEU A 367 14.91 -7.62 25.84
C LEU A 367 16.20 -8.34 25.44
N LEU A 368 16.26 -8.82 24.19
CA LEU A 368 17.40 -9.55 23.66
C LEU A 368 18.36 -8.65 22.88
N SER A 369 17.85 -7.56 22.31
CA SER A 369 18.65 -6.56 21.57
C SER A 369 17.85 -5.27 21.38
N GLY A 370 18.54 -4.12 21.33
CA GLY A 370 17.95 -2.83 21.04
C GLY A 370 17.20 -2.22 22.22
N GLY A 371 16.06 -1.60 21.95
CA GLY A 371 15.15 -1.02 22.96
C GLY A 371 15.27 0.48 23.15
N GLN A 372 16.25 1.14 22.55
CA GLN A 372 16.53 2.55 22.79
C GLN A 372 16.20 3.44 21.58
N ALA A 373 15.73 4.65 21.88
CA ALA A 373 15.78 5.74 20.91
C ALA A 373 17.19 6.35 20.92
N LEU A 374 17.72 6.63 19.74
CA LEU A 374 19.07 7.16 19.60
C LEU A 374 19.08 8.69 19.83
N PRO A 375 20.07 9.23 20.53
CA PRO A 375 20.20 10.67 20.73
C PRO A 375 20.62 11.37 19.43
N GLY A 376 20.27 12.65 19.31
CA GLY A 376 20.67 13.50 18.19
C GLY A 376 19.49 13.99 17.36
N PRO A 377 19.75 14.67 16.24
CA PRO A 377 18.71 15.07 15.31
C PRO A 377 18.11 13.85 14.60
N GLY A 378 16.87 13.93 14.25
CA GLY A 378 16.14 12.85 13.58
C GLY A 378 15.51 11.83 14.55
N HIS A 379 14.75 10.93 13.96
CA HIS A 379 13.84 10.03 14.70
C HIS A 379 14.35 8.59 14.70
N PHE A 380 15.61 8.41 15.07
CA PHE A 380 16.26 7.10 15.04
C PHE A 380 15.98 6.28 16.29
N VAL A 381 15.74 4.99 16.09
CA VAL A 381 15.58 3.99 17.16
C VAL A 381 16.42 2.75 16.83
N GLU A 382 16.75 1.97 17.84
CA GLU A 382 17.40 0.66 17.63
C GLU A 382 16.37 -0.38 17.17
N PRO A 383 16.72 -1.24 16.20
CA PRO A 383 15.90 -2.42 15.92
C PRO A 383 15.89 -3.33 17.15
N THR A 384 14.68 -3.72 17.55
CA THR A 384 14.44 -4.29 18.87
C THR A 384 13.94 -5.72 18.76
N LEU A 385 14.56 -6.64 19.51
CA LEU A 385 14.20 -8.05 19.60
C LEU A 385 13.81 -8.37 21.03
N ILE A 386 12.60 -8.89 21.25
CA ILE A 386 12.04 -9.22 22.57
C ILE A 386 11.53 -10.66 22.57
N ARG A 387 11.91 -11.47 23.56
CA ARG A 387 11.26 -12.76 23.83
C ARG A 387 9.94 -12.49 24.52
N ALA A 388 8.84 -13.01 23.96
CA ALA A 388 7.49 -12.65 24.37
C ALA A 388 6.52 -13.85 24.35
N ARG A 389 5.27 -13.58 24.74
CA ARG A 389 4.14 -14.50 24.58
C ARG A 389 3.10 -13.89 23.66
N ASN A 390 2.44 -14.74 22.86
CA ASN A 390 1.46 -14.28 21.87
C ASN A 390 0.22 -13.61 22.49
N ASP A 391 -0.15 -14.02 23.70
CA ASP A 391 -1.35 -13.55 24.40
C ASP A 391 -1.21 -12.17 25.07
N TRP A 392 -0.05 -11.54 25.02
CA TRP A 392 0.12 -10.19 25.56
C TRP A 392 -0.55 -9.13 24.68
N PRO A 393 -1.30 -8.19 25.25
CA PRO A 393 -2.00 -7.16 24.47
C PRO A 393 -1.07 -6.36 23.55
N ILE A 394 0.16 -6.07 23.99
CA ILE A 394 1.15 -5.34 23.18
C ILE A 394 1.66 -6.16 22.00
N VAL A 395 1.76 -7.48 22.13
CA VAL A 395 2.15 -8.40 21.03
C VAL A 395 1.02 -8.55 20.02
N GLN A 396 -0.22 -8.49 20.48
CA GLN A 396 -1.42 -8.53 19.62
C GLN A 396 -1.71 -7.20 18.92
N ALA A 397 -1.20 -6.09 19.44
CA ALA A 397 -1.33 -4.77 18.81
C ALA A 397 -0.26 -4.57 17.73
N GLU A 398 -0.62 -3.90 16.65
CA GLU A 398 0.36 -3.43 15.66
C GLU A 398 1.15 -2.24 16.24
N THR A 399 2.47 -2.39 16.39
CA THR A 399 3.39 -1.28 16.63
C THR A 399 4.15 -0.99 15.33
N PHE A 400 3.92 0.17 14.73
CA PHE A 400 4.49 0.54 13.43
C PHE A 400 5.94 1.04 13.56
N ALA A 401 6.81 0.16 14.11
CA ALA A 401 8.20 0.42 14.45
C ALA A 401 9.01 -0.90 14.40
N PRO A 402 10.35 -0.86 14.42
CA PRO A 402 11.20 -2.04 14.24
C PRO A 402 11.28 -2.89 15.52
N ILE A 403 10.16 -3.44 15.97
CA ILE A 403 10.07 -4.35 17.13
C ILE A 403 9.65 -5.74 16.63
N LEU A 404 10.43 -6.75 17.00
CA LEU A 404 10.17 -8.15 16.70
C LEU A 404 10.00 -8.95 18.00
N TYR A 405 8.90 -9.70 18.07
CA TYR A 405 8.60 -10.61 19.16
C TYR A 405 8.97 -12.05 18.80
N LEU A 406 9.84 -12.69 19.58
CA LEU A 406 10.25 -14.09 19.43
C LEU A 406 9.45 -14.96 20.40
N ILE A 407 8.72 -15.95 19.88
CA ILE A 407 7.73 -16.74 20.62
C ILE A 407 8.02 -18.23 20.39
N PRO A 408 8.60 -18.95 21.38
CA PRO A 408 8.83 -20.38 21.25
C PRO A 408 7.55 -21.20 21.26
N VAL A 409 7.45 -22.17 20.35
CA VAL A 409 6.30 -23.09 20.19
C VAL A 409 6.76 -24.54 20.19
N GLY A 410 5.83 -25.47 20.46
CA GLY A 410 6.12 -26.91 20.56
C GLY A 410 5.84 -27.70 19.29
N SER A 411 5.03 -27.17 18.36
CA SER A 411 4.70 -27.84 17.11
C SER A 411 4.24 -26.84 16.03
N LEU A 412 4.17 -27.31 14.80
CA LEU A 412 3.63 -26.53 13.66
C LEU A 412 2.14 -26.16 13.89
N GLU A 413 1.34 -27.08 14.40
CA GLU A 413 -0.08 -26.83 14.67
C GLU A 413 -0.27 -25.72 15.70
N GLN A 414 0.53 -25.73 16.76
CA GLN A 414 0.55 -24.65 17.76
C GLN A 414 0.96 -23.32 17.12
N ALA A 415 1.97 -23.34 16.25
CA ALA A 415 2.46 -22.15 15.55
C ALA A 415 1.37 -21.56 14.62
N ILE A 416 0.70 -22.40 13.82
CA ILE A 416 -0.39 -21.97 12.94
C ILE A 416 -1.56 -21.40 13.75
N ALA A 417 -1.97 -22.09 14.81
CA ALA A 417 -3.04 -21.60 15.69
C ALA A 417 -2.70 -20.24 16.32
N ALA A 418 -1.47 -20.09 16.84
CA ALA A 418 -1.00 -18.84 17.44
C ALA A 418 -0.82 -17.70 16.38
N GLN A 419 -0.41 -18.03 15.17
CA GLN A 419 -0.33 -17.06 14.08
C GLN A 419 -1.72 -16.55 13.70
N ASN A 420 -2.70 -17.43 13.58
CA ASN A 420 -4.09 -17.11 13.23
C ASN A 420 -4.84 -16.42 14.39
N ASP A 421 -4.40 -16.63 15.65
CA ASP A 421 -4.88 -15.91 16.83
C ASP A 421 -4.34 -14.45 16.81
N SER A 422 -4.83 -13.70 15.86
CA SER A 422 -4.58 -12.27 15.63
C SER A 422 -5.80 -11.66 14.96
N ARG A 423 -6.03 -10.40 15.25
CA ARG A 423 -7.08 -9.61 14.57
C ARG A 423 -6.73 -9.30 13.12
N TYR A 424 -5.47 -9.42 12.74
CA TYR A 424 -4.95 -9.09 11.41
C TYR A 424 -4.74 -10.35 10.57
N GLY A 425 -4.76 -10.18 9.26
CA GLY A 425 -4.55 -11.27 8.30
C GLY A 425 -3.95 -10.80 6.99
N LEU A 426 -2.87 -9.98 7.03
CA LEU A 426 -2.25 -9.48 5.81
C LEU A 426 -1.26 -10.49 5.23
N SER A 427 -0.14 -10.75 5.92
CA SER A 427 0.94 -11.57 5.42
C SER A 427 1.48 -12.53 6.49
N SER A 428 1.93 -13.69 6.06
CA SER A 428 2.53 -14.71 6.89
C SER A 428 3.56 -15.53 6.10
N ALA A 429 4.48 -16.19 6.82
CA ALA A 429 5.44 -17.08 6.18
C ALA A 429 5.77 -18.28 7.05
N LEU A 430 6.16 -19.38 6.41
CA LEU A 430 6.69 -20.59 7.03
C LEU A 430 8.06 -20.92 6.44
N PHE A 431 9.06 -21.14 7.32
CA PHE A 431 10.33 -21.73 6.93
C PHE A 431 10.35 -23.21 7.35
N THR A 432 10.51 -24.11 6.36
CA THR A 432 10.48 -25.56 6.53
C THR A 432 11.18 -26.26 5.37
N GLU A 433 11.75 -27.43 5.59
CA GLU A 433 12.21 -28.32 4.53
C GLU A 433 11.22 -29.48 4.27
N ARG A 434 10.10 -29.50 4.99
CA ARG A 434 9.06 -30.55 4.81
C ARG A 434 7.95 -30.09 3.89
N LEU A 435 7.79 -30.77 2.77
CA LEU A 435 6.69 -30.50 1.82
C LEU A 435 5.33 -30.58 2.51
N SER A 436 5.11 -31.58 3.38
CA SER A 436 3.83 -31.76 4.10
C SER A 436 3.52 -30.58 5.04
N ALA A 437 4.53 -29.95 5.66
CA ALA A 437 4.36 -28.75 6.46
C ALA A 437 4.00 -27.53 5.59
N ALA A 438 4.64 -27.39 4.45
CA ALA A 438 4.35 -26.32 3.49
C ALA A 438 2.91 -26.44 2.96
N GLU A 439 2.49 -27.61 2.49
CA GLU A 439 1.14 -27.86 2.00
C GLU A 439 0.08 -27.66 3.12
N ARG A 440 0.38 -28.09 4.35
CA ARG A 440 -0.47 -27.84 5.51
C ARG A 440 -0.65 -26.35 5.78
N PHE A 441 0.44 -25.58 5.75
CA PHE A 441 0.41 -24.14 6.00
C PHE A 441 -0.35 -23.36 4.91
N LEU A 442 -0.27 -23.79 3.65
CA LEU A 442 -0.95 -23.16 2.51
C LEU A 442 -2.40 -23.66 2.32
N SER A 443 -2.82 -24.72 3.04
CA SER A 443 -4.18 -25.25 2.94
C SER A 443 -5.20 -24.36 3.67
N HIS A 444 -6.50 -24.67 3.48
CA HIS A 444 -7.61 -24.03 4.18
C HIS A 444 -7.57 -24.16 5.72
N ALA A 445 -6.75 -25.07 6.25
CA ALA A 445 -6.53 -25.26 7.68
C ALA A 445 -5.17 -24.67 8.15
N GLY A 446 -4.49 -23.94 7.25
CA GLY A 446 -3.22 -23.29 7.50
C GLY A 446 -3.35 -21.82 7.84
N SER A 447 -2.55 -20.98 7.19
CA SER A 447 -2.61 -19.53 7.36
C SER A 447 -3.94 -18.94 6.88
N ASP A 448 -4.51 -18.03 7.67
CA ASP A 448 -5.71 -17.25 7.33
C ASP A 448 -5.39 -15.86 6.77
N CYS A 449 -4.16 -15.60 6.37
CA CYS A 449 -3.72 -14.35 5.77
C CYS A 449 -4.01 -14.30 4.25
N GLY A 450 -4.14 -13.09 3.72
CA GLY A 450 -4.25 -12.87 2.28
C GLY A 450 -2.98 -13.23 1.50
N ILE A 451 -1.81 -13.18 2.17
CA ILE A 451 -0.51 -13.57 1.62
C ILE A 451 0.10 -14.63 2.55
N ALA A 452 0.42 -15.79 2.00
CA ALA A 452 1.08 -16.88 2.72
C ALA A 452 2.26 -17.39 1.91
N ASN A 453 3.46 -17.31 2.48
CA ASN A 453 4.71 -17.61 1.81
C ASN A 453 5.42 -18.84 2.43
N VAL A 454 6.23 -19.54 1.65
CA VAL A 454 7.09 -20.62 2.15
C VAL A 454 8.52 -20.34 1.77
N ASN A 455 9.44 -20.40 2.74
CA ASN A 455 10.88 -20.16 2.61
C ASN A 455 11.24 -18.79 2.01
N ILE A 456 10.34 -17.80 2.17
CA ILE A 456 10.54 -16.40 1.91
C ILE A 456 9.82 -15.59 3.00
N GLY A 457 10.21 -14.32 3.24
CA GLY A 457 9.65 -13.48 4.31
C GLY A 457 8.23 -12.97 4.04
N THR A 458 7.70 -12.18 5.00
CA THR A 458 6.36 -11.57 4.91
C THR A 458 6.32 -10.30 4.06
N SER A 459 7.47 -9.67 3.79
CA SER A 459 7.62 -8.43 3.00
C SER A 459 8.14 -8.74 1.60
N GLY A 460 7.82 -7.89 0.62
CA GLY A 460 8.23 -8.05 -0.76
C GLY A 460 7.10 -8.59 -1.63
N ALA A 461 6.00 -7.82 -1.72
CA ALA A 461 4.91 -8.12 -2.66
C ALA A 461 5.41 -8.00 -4.10
N GLU A 462 5.01 -8.93 -4.96
CA GLU A 462 5.29 -8.90 -6.39
C GLU A 462 4.06 -8.41 -7.15
N ILE A 463 4.29 -7.56 -8.15
CA ILE A 463 3.21 -6.88 -8.90
C ILE A 463 2.26 -7.85 -9.61
N GLY A 464 2.70 -9.04 -9.99
CA GLY A 464 1.84 -10.05 -10.64
C GLY A 464 0.76 -10.65 -9.74
N GLY A 465 0.94 -10.61 -8.43
CA GLY A 465 -0.01 -11.10 -7.43
C GLY A 465 -1.02 -10.05 -6.98
N ALA A 466 -2.21 -10.48 -6.59
CA ALA A 466 -3.17 -9.61 -5.92
C ALA A 466 -2.71 -9.38 -4.48
N PHE A 467 -2.60 -8.10 -4.08
CA PHE A 467 -2.20 -7.70 -2.73
C PHE A 467 -3.43 -7.38 -1.89
N GLY A 468 -3.44 -7.85 -0.65
CA GLY A 468 -4.47 -7.51 0.32
C GLY A 468 -4.58 -8.54 1.43
N GLY A 469 -5.33 -8.20 2.47
CA GLY A 469 -5.49 -9.00 3.67
C GLY A 469 -6.92 -9.34 4.02
N GLU A 470 -7.05 -10.03 5.14
CA GLU A 470 -8.30 -10.49 5.74
C GLU A 470 -8.46 -9.89 7.14
N LYS A 471 -9.60 -10.10 7.77
CA LYS A 471 -9.91 -9.64 9.14
C LYS A 471 -9.76 -8.12 9.30
N ASP A 472 -9.12 -7.66 10.37
CA ASP A 472 -8.91 -6.24 10.67
C ASP A 472 -7.89 -5.55 9.75
N THR A 473 -7.24 -6.31 8.86
CA THR A 473 -6.45 -5.74 7.76
C THR A 473 -7.34 -5.11 6.69
N GLY A 474 -8.62 -5.40 6.68
CA GLY A 474 -9.59 -4.82 5.76
C GLY A 474 -10.09 -5.81 4.74
N GLY A 475 -10.15 -5.43 3.47
CA GLY A 475 -10.66 -6.29 2.41
C GLY A 475 -10.62 -5.66 1.03
N GLY A 476 -10.75 -6.50 0.05
CA GLY A 476 -10.47 -6.21 -1.34
C GLY A 476 -9.09 -6.71 -1.74
N ARG A 477 -8.70 -6.40 -2.97
CA ARG A 477 -7.34 -6.67 -3.48
C ARG A 477 -6.92 -5.54 -4.39
N GLU A 478 -5.64 -5.19 -4.33
CA GLU A 478 -5.01 -4.21 -5.22
C GLU A 478 -3.79 -4.81 -5.92
N SER A 479 -3.07 -4.04 -6.73
CA SER A 479 -1.92 -4.48 -7.50
C SER A 479 -2.30 -5.46 -8.64
N GLY A 480 -1.77 -6.68 -8.66
CA GLY A 480 -1.82 -7.61 -9.79
C GLY A 480 -3.05 -8.52 -9.89
N SER A 481 -2.88 -9.59 -10.65
CA SER A 481 -3.89 -10.63 -10.87
C SER A 481 -5.23 -10.05 -11.38
N ASP A 482 -6.31 -10.35 -10.72
CA ASP A 482 -7.66 -9.88 -11.05
C ASP A 482 -8.13 -8.66 -10.24
N ALA A 483 -7.23 -7.97 -9.56
CA ALA A 483 -7.51 -6.77 -8.76
C ALA A 483 -8.21 -5.66 -9.58
N TRP A 484 -7.99 -5.60 -10.91
CA TRP A 484 -8.68 -4.70 -11.82
C TRP A 484 -10.21 -4.78 -11.73
N LYS A 485 -10.77 -5.93 -11.33
CA LYS A 485 -12.22 -6.12 -11.14
C LYS A 485 -12.81 -5.23 -10.05
N ALA A 486 -12.02 -4.84 -9.05
CA ALA A 486 -12.44 -3.91 -8.01
C ALA A 486 -12.78 -2.52 -8.57
N TYR A 487 -12.14 -2.13 -9.68
CA TYR A 487 -12.31 -0.83 -10.33
C TYR A 487 -13.40 -0.84 -11.43
N MET A 488 -14.15 -1.91 -11.56
CA MET A 488 -15.19 -2.03 -12.58
C MET A 488 -16.50 -2.54 -11.97
N ARG A 489 -17.60 -2.31 -12.68
CA ARG A 489 -18.90 -2.93 -12.40
C ARG A 489 -19.17 -4.04 -13.41
N ARG A 490 -19.51 -5.20 -12.91
CA ARG A 490 -19.91 -6.34 -13.73
C ARG A 490 -21.38 -6.18 -14.15
N GLN A 491 -21.67 -6.44 -15.41
CA GLN A 491 -23.01 -6.45 -15.96
C GLN A 491 -23.28 -7.77 -16.67
N THR A 492 -24.34 -8.45 -16.28
CA THR A 492 -24.85 -9.64 -16.97
C THR A 492 -25.80 -9.21 -18.07
N ASN A 493 -25.60 -9.73 -19.28
CA ASN A 493 -26.39 -9.39 -20.47
C ASN A 493 -26.99 -10.68 -21.06
N THR A 494 -28.20 -10.56 -21.60
CA THR A 494 -28.85 -11.62 -22.37
C THR A 494 -29.36 -11.02 -23.67
N ILE A 495 -29.00 -11.64 -24.79
CA ILE A 495 -29.51 -11.28 -26.09
C ILE A 495 -30.40 -12.40 -26.56
N ASN A 496 -31.63 -12.06 -26.92
CA ASN A 496 -32.60 -12.95 -27.55
C ASN A 496 -32.62 -12.70 -29.06
N TRP A 497 -32.33 -13.74 -29.85
CA TRP A 497 -32.45 -13.69 -31.33
C TRP A 497 -33.45 -14.71 -31.89
N SER A 498 -34.27 -15.32 -31.01
CA SER A 498 -35.20 -16.39 -31.43
C SER A 498 -36.47 -15.88 -32.09
N GLY A 499 -36.81 -14.58 -31.99
CA GLY A 499 -38.10 -14.05 -32.42
C GLY A 499 -39.26 -14.45 -31.51
N ALA A 500 -39.04 -15.26 -30.48
CA ALA A 500 -40.02 -15.64 -29.48
C ALA A 500 -39.62 -15.10 -28.12
N LEU A 501 -40.57 -14.85 -27.21
CA LEU A 501 -40.32 -14.41 -25.85
C LEU A 501 -40.73 -15.51 -24.86
N PRO A 502 -39.90 -16.49 -24.59
CA PRO A 502 -40.17 -17.50 -23.55
C PRO A 502 -40.06 -16.86 -22.16
N LEU A 503 -41.23 -16.61 -21.57
CA LEU A 503 -41.28 -16.07 -20.21
C LEU A 503 -40.88 -17.12 -19.21
N ALA A 504 -40.31 -16.67 -18.08
CA ALA A 504 -39.91 -17.55 -16.99
C ALA A 504 -41.10 -18.33 -16.47
N GLN A 505 -40.87 -19.59 -16.00
CA GLN A 505 -41.89 -20.46 -15.41
C GLN A 505 -43.05 -20.80 -16.36
N GLY A 506 -42.88 -20.63 -17.66
CA GLY A 506 -43.93 -20.95 -18.65
C GLY A 506 -45.17 -20.02 -18.62
N ILE A 507 -45.05 -18.85 -18.01
CA ILE A 507 -46.12 -17.86 -17.93
C ILE A 507 -46.46 -17.39 -19.37
N LYS A 508 -47.78 -17.34 -19.67
CA LYS A 508 -48.31 -16.81 -20.92
C LYS A 508 -49.30 -15.72 -20.58
N PHE A 509 -49.22 -14.63 -21.32
CA PHE A 509 -50.26 -13.57 -21.30
C PHE A 509 -51.11 -13.71 -22.56
N GLU A 510 -52.40 -13.65 -22.40
CA GLU A 510 -53.34 -13.50 -23.50
C GLU A 510 -53.42 -11.99 -23.81
N LEU A 511 -52.80 -11.59 -24.90
CA LEU A 511 -52.74 -10.19 -25.37
C LEU A 511 -53.62 -10.03 -26.62
#